data_eda2f65b6f3cd6f80386139b8fe489ed
#
_entry.id   eda2f65b6f3cd6f80386139b8fe489ed
#
_cell.length_a   1.000
_cell.length_b   1.000
_cell.length_c   1.000
_cell.angle_alpha   90.00
_cell.angle_beta   90.00
_cell.angle_gamma   90.00
#
_symmetry.space_group_name_H-M   'P 1'
#
loop_
_entity.id
_entity.type
_entity.pdbx_description
1 polymer ?
#
loop_
_entity_poly.entity_id
_entity_poly.type
_entity_poly.pdbx_seq_one_letter_code
_entity_poly.pdbx_strand_id
1 'polypeptide(L)'
;QGAVDWRKVKAAGIEFAVIRAGFGMYENQTDPRFAENMAGAKEAGIPVGIYWYSYAASADEARREAEICRKVIEPWREQIALPVFFDQEYEPAIKAQTRTVRTEMCRVFMQSIQEAGFRAGLYCSLDWYLNWLDRSRLAEWPVWIAHYAKKCGYAGENLIAWQYSARGRVDGVSGDVDLDEGYEGLLPARRNGWGQSGKGWYWYENDRPVKNVWRKTDGWWYRLGPDGRMLTGLQEVDGRGYCLNPARGTVGGVYVPEGACIITDENGAIL
;
A
#
# COMPACT_ATOMS: atom_id res chain seq x y z
N GLN A 1 -6.91 12.79 17.52
CA GLN A 1 -5.50 12.41 17.70
C GLN A 1 -4.67 13.66 17.91
N GLY A 2 -3.54 13.55 18.65
CA GLY A 2 -2.64 14.65 18.94
C GLY A 2 -1.66 14.96 17.79
N ALA A 3 -0.76 15.93 18.02
CA ALA A 3 0.38 16.16 17.14
C ALA A 3 1.38 14.98 17.28
N VAL A 4 1.99 14.58 16.17
CA VAL A 4 2.93 13.47 16.09
C VAL A 4 4.26 13.95 15.56
N ASP A 5 5.36 13.65 16.27
CA ASP A 5 6.72 13.81 15.77
C ASP A 5 7.12 12.56 14.97
N TRP A 6 6.83 12.59 13.69
CA TRP A 6 7.03 11.46 12.79
C TRP A 6 8.49 11.03 12.62
N ARG A 7 9.45 11.94 12.84
CA ARG A 7 10.89 11.59 12.82
C ARG A 7 11.25 10.70 14.00
N LYS A 8 10.73 11.03 15.20
CA LYS A 8 10.90 10.17 16.38
C LYS A 8 10.18 8.85 16.24
N VAL A 9 8.95 8.86 15.71
CA VAL A 9 8.21 7.62 15.41
C VAL A 9 9.01 6.70 14.51
N LYS A 10 9.62 7.24 13.44
CA LYS A 10 10.50 6.46 12.55
C LYS A 10 11.74 5.94 13.26
N ALA A 11 12.38 6.77 14.09
CA ALA A 11 13.56 6.39 14.88
C ALA A 11 13.24 5.32 15.94
N ALA A 12 12.01 5.28 16.44
CA ALA A 12 11.50 4.23 17.34
C ALA A 12 11.26 2.87 16.65
N GLY A 13 11.54 2.76 15.35
CA GLY A 13 11.44 1.50 14.60
C GLY A 13 10.06 1.22 14.02
N ILE A 14 9.14 2.18 14.01
CA ILE A 14 7.81 1.99 13.42
C ILE A 14 7.93 1.87 11.90
N GLU A 15 7.39 0.79 11.36
CA GLU A 15 7.50 0.44 9.94
C GLU A 15 6.31 0.89 9.10
N PHE A 16 5.12 1.02 9.70
CA PHE A 16 3.90 1.51 9.05
C PHE A 16 3.00 2.25 10.04
N ALA A 17 2.02 2.97 9.54
CA ALA A 17 0.97 3.59 10.35
C ALA A 17 -0.40 3.50 9.68
N VAL A 18 -1.47 3.41 10.47
CA VAL A 18 -2.84 3.55 9.98
C VAL A 18 -3.42 4.82 10.61
N ILE A 19 -3.79 5.79 9.76
CA ILE A 19 -4.17 7.15 10.17
C ILE A 19 -5.68 7.33 10.01
N ARG A 20 -6.33 7.89 11.04
CA ARG A 20 -7.75 8.25 10.94
C ARG A 20 -7.93 9.39 9.95
N ALA A 21 -8.70 9.15 8.88
CA ALA A 21 -9.08 10.21 7.96
C ALA A 21 -10.30 10.99 8.44
N GLY A 22 -11.23 10.30 9.12
CA GLY A 22 -12.44 10.89 9.64
C GLY A 22 -13.39 9.83 10.19
N PHE A 23 -14.65 10.21 10.35
CA PHE A 23 -15.71 9.38 10.90
C PHE A 23 -17.08 9.83 10.41
N GLY A 24 -18.05 8.91 10.42
CA GLY A 24 -19.45 9.23 10.13
C GLY A 24 -19.73 9.73 8.70
N MET A 25 -20.89 10.34 8.51
CA MET A 25 -21.45 10.61 7.19
C MET A 25 -21.59 12.09 6.83
N TYR A 26 -20.85 12.98 7.50
CA TYR A 26 -20.89 14.42 7.25
C TYR A 26 -19.51 14.98 6.87
N GLU A 27 -19.48 15.97 5.98
CA GLU A 27 -18.23 16.53 5.45
C GLU A 27 -17.34 17.20 6.52
N ASN A 28 -17.92 17.69 7.61
CA ASN A 28 -17.21 18.28 8.74
C ASN A 28 -16.61 17.27 9.72
N GLN A 29 -16.69 15.98 9.42
CA GLN A 29 -16.20 14.89 10.28
C GLN A 29 -14.82 14.38 9.84
N THR A 30 -14.11 15.10 9.00
CA THR A 30 -12.67 14.84 8.72
C THR A 30 -11.85 15.05 9.99
N ASP A 31 -10.89 14.15 10.26
CA ASP A 31 -9.98 14.33 11.38
C ASP A 31 -9.14 15.60 11.20
N PRO A 32 -9.15 16.55 12.15
CA PRO A 32 -8.48 17.84 12.00
C PRO A 32 -6.95 17.71 11.86
N ARG A 33 -6.37 16.59 12.26
CA ARG A 33 -4.94 16.31 12.14
C ARG A 33 -4.59 15.43 10.93
N PHE A 34 -5.57 15.03 10.14
CA PHE A 34 -5.34 14.09 9.04
C PHE A 34 -4.27 14.58 8.06
N ALA A 35 -4.43 15.79 7.53
CA ALA A 35 -3.50 16.34 6.57
C ALA A 35 -2.07 16.52 7.14
N GLU A 36 -1.96 16.98 8.38
CA GLU A 36 -0.70 17.13 9.09
C GLU A 36 0.00 15.77 9.28
N ASN A 37 -0.75 14.75 9.72
CA ASN A 37 -0.23 13.41 9.92
C ASN A 37 0.19 12.75 8.60
N MET A 38 -0.58 12.93 7.53
CA MET A 38 -0.22 12.43 6.20
C MET A 38 1.09 13.06 5.71
N ALA A 39 1.23 14.38 5.81
CA ALA A 39 2.45 15.08 5.40
C ALA A 39 3.67 14.63 6.22
N GLY A 40 3.53 14.54 7.55
CA GLY A 40 4.61 14.12 8.43
C GLY A 40 5.05 12.67 8.22
N ALA A 41 4.12 11.74 8.04
CA ALA A 41 4.43 10.35 7.72
C ALA A 41 5.18 10.21 6.39
N LYS A 42 4.78 11.00 5.37
CA LYS A 42 5.47 11.07 4.07
C LYS A 42 6.91 11.54 4.22
N GLU A 43 7.12 12.64 4.93
CA GLU A 43 8.48 13.19 5.18
C GLU A 43 9.36 12.17 5.91
N ALA A 44 8.81 11.44 6.87
CA ALA A 44 9.53 10.40 7.62
C ALA A 44 9.71 9.08 6.83
N GLY A 45 9.11 8.93 5.66
CA GLY A 45 9.16 7.71 4.86
C GLY A 45 8.47 6.51 5.53
N ILE A 46 7.37 6.76 6.26
CA ILE A 46 6.53 5.74 6.86
C ILE A 46 5.34 5.49 5.92
N PRO A 47 5.17 4.26 5.38
CA PRO A 47 4.00 3.90 4.59
C PRO A 47 2.73 3.96 5.45
N VAL A 48 1.65 4.46 4.86
CA VAL A 48 0.41 4.71 5.58
C VAL A 48 -0.78 3.98 4.99
N GLY A 49 -1.66 3.52 5.89
CA GLY A 49 -3.04 3.17 5.62
C GLY A 49 -3.98 4.18 6.26
N ILE A 50 -5.23 4.01 5.96
CA ILE A 50 -6.30 4.91 6.43
C ILE A 50 -7.34 4.09 7.16
N TYR A 51 -7.98 4.66 8.19
CA TYR A 51 -9.24 4.14 8.68
C TYR A 51 -10.31 5.22 8.74
N TRP A 52 -11.55 4.80 8.54
CA TRP A 52 -12.75 5.60 8.66
C TRP A 52 -13.65 5.00 9.72
N TYR A 53 -13.85 5.72 10.83
CA TYR A 53 -14.67 5.26 11.94
C TYR A 53 -16.15 5.39 11.60
N SER A 54 -16.89 4.29 11.65
CA SER A 54 -18.27 4.24 11.21
C SER A 54 -19.28 4.51 12.31
N TYR A 55 -20.27 5.31 11.98
CA TYR A 55 -21.53 5.46 12.71
C TYR A 55 -22.75 4.99 11.92
N ALA A 56 -22.54 4.43 10.73
CA ALA A 56 -23.60 3.99 9.85
C ALA A 56 -24.47 2.91 10.52
N ALA A 57 -25.79 3.05 10.39
CA ALA A 57 -26.77 2.08 10.85
C ALA A 57 -27.52 1.39 9.67
N SER A 58 -27.13 1.68 8.45
CA SER A 58 -27.68 1.09 7.23
C SER A 58 -26.63 1.03 6.10
N ALA A 59 -26.90 0.24 5.06
CA ALA A 59 -26.04 0.16 3.88
C ALA A 59 -25.93 1.51 3.13
N ASP A 60 -27.01 2.29 3.10
CA ASP A 60 -27.01 3.59 2.44
C ASP A 60 -26.19 4.63 3.21
N GLU A 61 -26.22 4.57 4.53
CA GLU A 61 -25.36 5.42 5.37
C GLU A 61 -23.88 5.02 5.21
N ALA A 62 -23.56 3.71 5.18
CA ALA A 62 -22.21 3.24 4.93
C ALA A 62 -21.68 3.64 3.54
N ARG A 63 -22.54 3.66 2.52
CA ARG A 63 -22.20 4.19 1.19
C ARG A 63 -21.88 5.68 1.25
N ARG A 64 -22.66 6.46 2.00
CA ARG A 64 -22.40 7.88 2.18
C ARG A 64 -21.10 8.14 2.92
N GLU A 65 -20.79 7.34 3.97
CA GLU A 65 -19.49 7.40 4.64
C GLU A 65 -18.34 7.12 3.67
N ALA A 66 -18.47 6.11 2.79
CA ALA A 66 -17.46 5.79 1.77
C ALA A 66 -17.26 6.93 0.77
N GLU A 67 -18.33 7.60 0.34
CA GLU A 67 -18.25 8.75 -0.57
C GLU A 67 -17.48 9.92 0.05
N ILE A 68 -17.73 10.21 1.33
CA ILE A 68 -17.02 11.27 2.05
C ILE A 68 -15.57 10.87 2.30
N CYS A 69 -15.33 9.66 2.79
CA CYS A 69 -13.99 9.11 2.97
C CYS A 69 -13.17 9.26 1.68
N ARG A 70 -13.71 8.84 0.55
CA ARG A 70 -13.07 8.95 -0.76
C ARG A 70 -12.68 10.38 -1.11
N LYS A 71 -13.58 11.35 -0.92
CA LYS A 71 -13.29 12.78 -1.18
C LYS A 71 -12.12 13.27 -0.31
N VAL A 72 -12.09 12.88 0.95
CA VAL A 72 -11.05 13.28 1.92
C VAL A 72 -9.68 12.69 1.56
N ILE A 73 -9.64 11.42 1.14
CA ILE A 73 -8.38 10.71 0.88
C ILE A 73 -7.86 10.88 -0.55
N GLU A 74 -8.68 11.30 -1.50
CA GLU A 74 -8.29 11.45 -2.93
C GLU A 74 -7.03 12.28 -3.15
N PRO A 75 -6.81 13.42 -2.47
CA PRO A 75 -5.57 14.21 -2.63
C PRO A 75 -4.31 13.48 -2.18
N TRP A 76 -4.47 12.38 -1.42
CA TRP A 76 -3.37 11.60 -0.82
C TRP A 76 -3.17 10.25 -1.48
N ARG A 77 -3.84 9.98 -2.59
CA ARG A 77 -3.86 8.67 -3.28
C ARG A 77 -2.49 8.02 -3.42
N GLU A 78 -1.53 8.75 -3.96
CA GLU A 78 -0.17 8.27 -4.21
C GLU A 78 0.62 7.93 -2.94
N GLN A 79 0.15 8.39 -1.79
CA GLN A 79 0.79 8.17 -0.50
C GLN A 79 0.17 7.01 0.29
N ILE A 80 -1.08 6.65 -0.01
CA ILE A 80 -1.79 5.56 0.67
C ILE A 80 -1.28 4.23 0.13
N ALA A 81 -0.38 3.60 0.88
CA ALA A 81 0.24 2.34 0.50
C ALA A 81 -0.47 1.10 1.07
N LEU A 82 -1.12 1.24 2.23
CA LEU A 82 -1.88 0.19 2.89
C LEU A 82 -3.38 0.35 2.55
N PRO A 83 -4.23 -0.62 2.96
CA PRO A 83 -5.67 -0.48 2.75
C PRO A 83 -6.31 0.73 3.47
N VAL A 84 -7.47 1.12 2.94
CA VAL A 84 -8.44 1.99 3.61
C VAL A 84 -9.40 1.07 4.35
N PHE A 85 -9.36 1.13 5.69
CA PHE A 85 -10.12 0.25 6.55
C PHE A 85 -11.45 0.89 6.94
N PHE A 86 -12.53 0.13 6.77
CA PHE A 86 -13.81 0.41 7.41
C PHE A 86 -13.73 -0.03 8.87
N ASP A 87 -13.80 0.92 9.76
CA ASP A 87 -13.70 0.67 11.20
C ASP A 87 -15.11 0.56 11.78
N GLN A 88 -15.53 -0.69 12.02
CA GLN A 88 -16.86 -1.00 12.56
C GLN A 88 -16.76 -1.57 13.97
N GLU A 89 -17.29 -0.81 14.92
CA GLU A 89 -17.21 -1.14 16.34
C GLU A 89 -18.59 -1.24 17.03
N TYR A 90 -18.57 -1.28 18.38
CA TYR A 90 -19.75 -1.51 19.24
C TYR A 90 -20.66 -0.28 19.42
N GLU A 91 -20.78 0.57 18.41
CA GLU A 91 -21.71 1.70 18.46
C GLU A 91 -23.16 1.21 18.67
N PRO A 92 -23.95 1.85 19.54
CA PRO A 92 -25.31 1.41 19.85
C PRO A 92 -26.21 1.25 18.62
N ALA A 93 -26.10 2.18 17.66
CA ALA A 93 -26.88 2.14 16.43
C ALA A 93 -26.49 0.94 15.53
N ILE A 94 -25.21 0.60 15.48
CA ILE A 94 -24.68 -0.55 14.74
C ILE A 94 -25.06 -1.85 15.43
N LYS A 95 -24.92 -1.92 16.75
CA LYS A 95 -25.32 -3.11 17.55
C LYS A 95 -26.80 -3.45 17.40
N ALA A 96 -27.66 -2.46 17.29
CA ALA A 96 -29.10 -2.65 17.10
C ALA A 96 -29.45 -3.32 15.76
N GLN A 97 -28.55 -3.33 14.79
CA GLN A 97 -28.80 -3.94 13.48
C GLN A 97 -28.66 -5.45 13.52
N THR A 98 -29.25 -6.13 12.52
CA THR A 98 -29.04 -7.56 12.32
C THR A 98 -27.63 -7.87 11.82
N ARG A 99 -27.18 -9.10 11.99
CA ARG A 99 -25.92 -9.59 11.42
C ARG A 99 -25.80 -9.32 9.93
N THR A 100 -26.89 -9.55 9.18
CA THR A 100 -26.94 -9.31 7.74
C THR A 100 -26.73 -7.85 7.38
N VAL A 101 -27.37 -6.92 8.09
CA VAL A 101 -27.25 -5.48 7.87
C VAL A 101 -25.83 -5.01 8.20
N ARG A 102 -25.27 -5.42 9.34
CA ARG A 102 -23.88 -5.07 9.72
C ARG A 102 -22.87 -5.55 8.65
N THR A 103 -23.04 -6.78 8.18
CA THR A 103 -22.18 -7.32 7.13
C THR A 103 -22.33 -6.56 5.81
N GLU A 104 -23.57 -6.18 5.45
CA GLU A 104 -23.80 -5.41 4.23
C GLU A 104 -23.20 -4.01 4.29
N MET A 105 -23.24 -3.34 5.45
CA MET A 105 -22.56 -2.05 5.66
C MET A 105 -21.06 -2.16 5.38
N CYS A 106 -20.39 -3.20 5.91
CA CYS A 106 -18.98 -3.46 5.63
C CYS A 106 -18.74 -3.62 4.12
N ARG A 107 -19.53 -4.46 3.45
CA ARG A 107 -19.40 -4.73 2.02
C ARG A 107 -19.55 -3.48 1.17
N VAL A 108 -20.61 -2.72 1.41
CA VAL A 108 -20.92 -1.52 0.62
C VAL A 108 -19.82 -0.47 0.76
N PHE A 109 -19.31 -0.23 1.97
CA PHE A 109 -18.20 0.70 2.16
C PHE A 109 -16.95 0.23 1.42
N MET A 110 -16.52 -1.00 1.68
CA MET A 110 -15.28 -1.55 1.09
C MET A 110 -15.36 -1.64 -0.43
N GLN A 111 -16.49 -2.04 -0.98
CA GLN A 111 -16.72 -2.06 -2.42
C GLN A 111 -16.61 -0.65 -3.02
N SER A 112 -17.23 0.35 -2.42
CA SER A 112 -17.17 1.75 -2.89
C SER A 112 -15.73 2.30 -2.89
N ILE A 113 -14.92 1.91 -1.90
CA ILE A 113 -13.49 2.28 -1.83
C ILE A 113 -12.69 1.56 -2.92
N GLN A 114 -12.98 0.28 -3.19
CA GLN A 114 -12.33 -0.48 -4.27
C GLN A 114 -12.67 0.07 -5.66
N GLU A 115 -13.94 0.41 -5.90
CA GLU A 115 -14.40 1.02 -7.16
C GLU A 115 -13.70 2.37 -7.41
N ALA A 116 -13.31 3.07 -6.36
CA ALA A 116 -12.49 4.26 -6.44
C ALA A 116 -10.99 3.97 -6.68
N GLY A 117 -10.57 2.70 -6.77
CA GLY A 117 -9.20 2.28 -7.05
C GLY A 117 -8.26 2.24 -5.84
N PHE A 118 -8.79 2.25 -4.63
CA PHE A 118 -8.03 2.02 -3.40
C PHE A 118 -8.15 0.56 -2.96
N ARG A 119 -7.15 0.07 -2.24
CA ARG A 119 -7.30 -1.18 -1.50
C ARG A 119 -8.24 -0.93 -0.31
N ALA A 120 -9.21 -1.80 -0.10
CA ALA A 120 -10.13 -1.69 1.04
C ALA A 120 -9.94 -2.87 1.98
N GLY A 121 -10.27 -2.67 3.27
CA GLY A 121 -10.22 -3.69 4.30
C GLY A 121 -11.19 -3.39 5.44
N LEU A 122 -11.36 -4.34 6.32
CA LEU A 122 -12.20 -4.21 7.51
C LEU A 122 -11.30 -4.16 8.75
N TYR A 123 -11.57 -3.20 9.66
CA TYR A 123 -11.10 -3.25 11.03
C TYR A 123 -12.27 -3.52 11.97
N CYS A 124 -12.09 -4.43 12.91
CA CYS A 124 -13.00 -4.66 14.02
C CYS A 124 -12.34 -5.51 15.11
N SER A 125 -13.00 -5.64 16.26
CA SER A 125 -12.56 -6.57 17.29
C SER A 125 -12.74 -8.04 16.87
N LEU A 126 -11.95 -8.92 17.47
CA LEU A 126 -12.06 -10.36 17.23
C LEU A 126 -13.48 -10.89 17.47
N ASP A 127 -14.11 -10.50 18.60
CA ASP A 127 -15.48 -10.89 18.91
C ASP A 127 -16.46 -10.40 17.85
N TRP A 128 -16.32 -9.14 17.42
CA TRP A 128 -17.16 -8.57 16.38
C TRP A 128 -17.06 -9.35 15.07
N TYR A 129 -15.85 -9.68 14.65
CA TYR A 129 -15.59 -10.43 13.43
C TYR A 129 -16.16 -11.85 13.49
N LEU A 130 -15.98 -12.55 14.62
CA LEU A 130 -16.38 -13.95 14.75
C LEU A 130 -17.89 -14.12 14.97
N ASN A 131 -18.51 -13.24 15.77
CA ASN A 131 -19.85 -13.45 16.31
C ASN A 131 -20.92 -12.51 15.74
N TRP A 132 -20.51 -11.32 15.24
CA TRP A 132 -21.46 -10.28 14.84
C TRP A 132 -21.55 -10.07 13.33
N LEU A 133 -20.58 -10.59 12.55
CA LEU A 133 -20.51 -10.49 11.10
C LEU A 133 -20.63 -11.85 10.43
N ASP A 134 -21.11 -11.86 9.20
CA ASP A 134 -21.05 -13.03 8.32
C ASP A 134 -19.73 -13.02 7.54
N ARG A 135 -18.74 -13.73 8.08
CA ARG A 135 -17.38 -13.81 7.53
C ARG A 135 -17.32 -14.41 6.14
N SER A 136 -18.24 -15.32 5.80
CA SER A 136 -18.26 -15.95 4.48
C SER A 136 -18.49 -14.92 3.37
N ARG A 137 -19.21 -13.86 3.67
CA ARG A 137 -19.49 -12.75 2.76
C ARG A 137 -18.40 -11.66 2.77
N LEU A 138 -17.41 -11.80 3.63
CA LEU A 138 -16.29 -10.83 3.80
C LEU A 138 -14.93 -11.45 3.48
N ALA A 139 -14.88 -12.70 3.05
CA ALA A 139 -13.63 -13.45 2.86
C ALA A 139 -12.69 -12.85 1.80
N GLU A 140 -13.23 -12.11 0.84
CA GLU A 140 -12.45 -11.47 -0.22
C GLU A 140 -11.68 -10.21 0.24
N TRP A 141 -12.09 -9.63 1.38
CA TRP A 141 -11.44 -8.43 1.91
C TRP A 141 -10.45 -8.75 3.02
N PRO A 142 -9.31 -8.07 3.04
CA PRO A 142 -8.36 -8.17 4.13
C PRO A 142 -8.95 -7.62 5.42
N VAL A 143 -8.54 -8.24 6.55
CA VAL A 143 -8.99 -7.83 7.87
C VAL A 143 -7.82 -7.42 8.77
N TRP A 144 -8.06 -6.39 9.55
CA TRP A 144 -7.26 -5.91 10.66
C TRP A 144 -8.06 -6.17 11.95
N ILE A 145 -7.56 -7.06 12.79
CA ILE A 145 -8.28 -7.55 13.97
C ILE A 145 -7.71 -6.96 15.25
N ALA A 146 -8.56 -6.34 16.06
CA ALA A 146 -8.22 -5.97 17.43
C ALA A 146 -8.46 -7.16 18.38
N HIS A 147 -7.39 -7.62 19.02
CA HIS A 147 -7.44 -8.66 20.04
C HIS A 147 -6.29 -8.51 21.02
N TYR A 148 -6.55 -7.99 22.21
CA TYR A 148 -5.53 -7.69 23.21
C TYR A 148 -5.15 -8.95 23.99
N ALA A 149 -4.27 -9.77 23.39
CA ALA A 149 -3.83 -11.06 23.88
C ALA A 149 -2.36 -11.31 23.51
N LYS A 150 -1.80 -12.45 23.93
CA LYS A 150 -0.42 -12.84 23.57
C LYS A 150 -0.24 -13.24 22.10
N LYS A 151 -1.33 -13.57 21.42
CA LYS A 151 -1.37 -13.89 19.99
C LYS A 151 -2.76 -13.56 19.44
N CYS A 152 -2.85 -13.28 18.15
CA CYS A 152 -4.14 -13.10 17.51
C CYS A 152 -4.98 -14.38 17.61
N GLY A 153 -6.24 -14.25 17.99
CA GLY A 153 -7.20 -15.37 18.07
C GLY A 153 -7.82 -15.75 16.72
N TYR A 154 -7.47 -15.04 15.65
CA TYR A 154 -7.84 -15.33 14.29
C TYR A 154 -6.59 -15.61 13.45
N ALA A 155 -6.67 -16.60 12.56
CA ALA A 155 -5.56 -17.04 11.71
C ALA A 155 -6.03 -17.38 10.28
N GLY A 156 -7.06 -16.68 9.78
CA GLY A 156 -7.51 -16.83 8.40
C GLY A 156 -6.57 -16.16 7.40
N GLU A 157 -6.59 -16.61 6.15
CA GLU A 157 -5.72 -16.13 5.08
C GLU A 157 -5.88 -14.63 4.77
N ASN A 158 -7.05 -14.06 5.10
CA ASN A 158 -7.31 -12.62 4.92
C ASN A 158 -6.89 -11.75 6.11
N LEU A 159 -6.28 -12.30 7.17
CA LEU A 159 -5.70 -11.53 8.27
C LEU A 159 -4.41 -10.85 7.79
N ILE A 160 -4.41 -9.52 7.74
CA ILE A 160 -3.24 -8.74 7.32
C ILE A 160 -2.66 -7.84 8.41
N ALA A 161 -3.40 -7.60 9.49
CA ALA A 161 -2.90 -6.86 10.65
C ALA A 161 -3.61 -7.28 11.92
N TRP A 162 -2.89 -7.16 13.05
CA TRP A 162 -3.38 -7.44 14.37
C TRP A 162 -3.05 -6.30 15.32
N GLN A 163 -4.07 -5.63 15.85
CA GLN A 163 -3.94 -4.67 16.94
C GLN A 163 -3.87 -5.44 18.26
N TYR A 164 -2.68 -5.45 18.86
CA TYR A 164 -2.45 -6.23 20.08
C TYR A 164 -2.49 -5.41 21.37
N SER A 165 -2.51 -4.08 21.23
CA SER A 165 -2.59 -3.16 22.38
C SER A 165 -3.21 -1.83 21.97
N ALA A 166 -4.02 -1.26 22.87
CA ALA A 166 -4.52 0.12 22.79
C ALA A 166 -3.82 1.05 23.79
N ARG A 167 -2.74 0.60 24.43
CA ARG A 167 -2.02 1.33 25.49
C ARG A 167 -0.50 1.32 25.28
N GLY A 168 -0.09 1.36 24.02
CA GLY A 168 1.31 1.43 23.66
C GLY A 168 1.91 2.80 23.95
N ARG A 169 3.24 2.85 23.93
CA ARG A 169 4.03 4.09 23.96
C ARG A 169 5.02 4.08 22.83
N VAL A 170 5.02 5.13 22.04
CA VAL A 170 5.94 5.31 20.92
C VAL A 170 6.54 6.71 21.03
N ASP A 171 7.85 6.82 20.97
CA ASP A 171 8.51 8.11 20.94
C ASP A 171 8.00 8.96 19.78
N GLY A 172 7.63 10.20 20.06
CA GLY A 172 7.01 11.08 19.08
C GLY A 172 5.48 11.12 19.13
N VAL A 173 4.83 10.22 19.89
CA VAL A 173 3.39 10.23 20.13
C VAL A 173 3.11 10.54 21.60
N SER A 174 2.25 11.52 21.85
CA SER A 174 1.84 11.87 23.21
C SER A 174 0.65 11.01 23.64
N GLY A 175 0.76 10.37 24.81
CA GLY A 175 -0.30 9.52 25.35
C GLY A 175 -0.25 8.08 24.87
N ASP A 176 -1.35 7.37 25.05
CA ASP A 176 -1.51 5.99 24.59
C ASP A 176 -1.68 5.96 23.07
N VAL A 177 -1.13 4.94 22.45
CA VAL A 177 -1.25 4.68 21.03
C VAL A 177 -1.48 3.19 20.79
N ASP A 178 -2.28 2.87 19.79
CA ASP A 178 -2.49 1.51 19.36
C ASP A 178 -1.21 0.93 18.79
N LEU A 179 -0.94 -0.35 19.11
CA LEU A 179 0.19 -1.08 18.58
C LEU A 179 -0.29 -2.28 17.77
N ASP A 180 0.30 -2.40 16.58
CA ASP A 180 -0.12 -3.34 15.57
C ASP A 180 1.04 -4.19 15.07
N GLU A 181 0.75 -5.43 14.73
CA GLU A 181 1.61 -6.32 13.98
C GLU A 181 1.05 -6.49 12.57
N GLY A 182 1.87 -6.22 11.56
CA GLY A 182 1.52 -6.39 10.15
C GLY A 182 1.93 -7.77 9.65
N TYR A 183 1.05 -8.40 8.86
CA TYR A 183 1.30 -9.70 8.21
C TYR A 183 1.44 -9.55 6.70
N GLU A 184 1.70 -10.68 6.03
CA GLU A 184 1.74 -10.73 4.57
C GLU A 184 0.45 -10.15 3.97
N GLY A 185 0.61 -9.33 2.93
CA GLY A 185 -0.51 -8.64 2.28
C GLY A 185 -0.86 -7.28 2.89
N LEU A 186 -0.34 -6.87 4.06
CA LEU A 186 -0.56 -5.52 4.58
C LEU A 186 0.09 -4.47 3.67
N LEU A 187 1.37 -4.57 3.45
CA LEU A 187 2.08 -3.74 2.48
C LEU A 187 1.92 -4.36 1.07
N PRO A 188 1.84 -3.54 0.02
CA PRO A 188 1.88 -4.06 -1.33
C PRO A 188 3.20 -4.85 -1.53
N ALA A 189 3.12 -5.93 -2.30
CA ALA A 189 4.32 -6.67 -2.68
C ALA A 189 5.32 -5.70 -3.32
N ARG A 190 6.53 -5.64 -2.75
CA ARG A 190 7.58 -4.78 -3.28
C ARG A 190 7.92 -5.20 -4.71
N ARG A 191 7.91 -4.24 -5.61
CA ARG A 191 8.31 -4.48 -6.98
C ARG A 191 9.79 -4.79 -7.04
N ASN A 192 10.11 -6.00 -7.48
CA ASN A 192 11.47 -6.42 -7.79
C ASN A 192 11.49 -6.97 -9.21
N GLY A 193 12.57 -6.71 -9.94
CA GLY A 193 12.69 -7.13 -11.33
C GLY A 193 12.11 -6.12 -12.33
N TRP A 194 11.80 -6.58 -13.53
CA TRP A 194 11.32 -5.73 -14.60
C TRP A 194 9.93 -5.18 -14.36
N GLY A 195 9.76 -3.89 -14.63
CA GLY A 195 8.46 -3.20 -14.64
C GLY A 195 8.42 -2.11 -15.69
N GLN A 196 7.24 -1.87 -16.26
CA GLN A 196 7.00 -0.80 -17.21
C GLN A 196 6.41 0.42 -16.52
N SER A 197 6.90 1.61 -16.88
CA SER A 197 6.32 2.89 -16.46
C SER A 197 6.33 3.84 -17.65
N GLY A 198 5.16 4.33 -18.05
CA GLY A 198 5.00 5.05 -19.31
C GLY A 198 5.45 4.19 -20.49
N LYS A 199 6.33 4.73 -21.37
CA LYS A 199 6.90 4.01 -22.51
C LYS A 199 8.25 3.35 -22.20
N GLY A 200 8.70 3.32 -20.92
CA GLY A 200 10.01 2.81 -20.53
C GLY A 200 9.93 1.52 -19.73
N TRP A 201 10.98 0.70 -19.87
CA TRP A 201 11.23 -0.44 -18.99
C TRP A 201 12.26 -0.05 -17.94
N TYR A 202 12.04 -0.53 -16.70
CA TYR A 202 12.88 -0.26 -15.53
C TYR A 202 13.11 -1.56 -14.79
N TRP A 203 14.28 -1.70 -14.16
CA TRP A 203 14.52 -2.75 -13.18
C TRP A 203 14.33 -2.17 -11.79
N TYR A 204 13.44 -2.77 -11.02
CA TYR A 204 13.13 -2.34 -9.66
C TYR A 204 13.82 -3.21 -8.62
N GLU A 205 14.28 -2.61 -7.56
CA GLU A 205 14.68 -3.24 -6.30
C GLU A 205 13.96 -2.52 -5.16
N ASN A 206 13.08 -3.24 -4.47
CA ASN A 206 12.25 -2.68 -3.39
C ASN A 206 11.49 -1.41 -3.81
N ASP A 207 10.75 -1.49 -4.92
CA ASP A 207 9.97 -0.41 -5.55
C ASP A 207 10.77 0.75 -6.13
N ARG A 208 12.10 0.72 -6.04
CA ARG A 208 12.95 1.78 -6.57
C ARG A 208 13.58 1.33 -7.88
N PRO A 209 13.51 2.12 -8.95
CA PRO A 209 14.23 1.81 -10.16
C PRO A 209 15.72 1.98 -9.92
N VAL A 210 16.51 0.96 -10.24
CA VAL A 210 17.97 1.08 -10.20
C VAL A 210 18.45 1.91 -11.37
N LYS A 211 19.57 2.61 -11.20
CA LYS A 211 20.10 3.58 -12.17
C LYS A 211 21.58 3.37 -12.43
N ASN A 212 22.03 3.75 -13.62
CA ASN A 212 23.45 3.70 -14.00
C ASN A 212 24.12 2.35 -13.74
N VAL A 213 23.44 1.25 -14.02
CA VAL A 213 23.92 -0.10 -13.69
C VAL A 213 23.71 -1.07 -14.85
N TRP A 214 24.64 -1.99 -15.00
CA TRP A 214 24.44 -3.20 -15.80
C TRP A 214 23.71 -4.25 -14.98
N ARG A 215 22.71 -4.89 -15.57
CA ARG A 215 21.96 -5.97 -14.95
C ARG A 215 21.92 -7.18 -15.87
N LYS A 216 22.29 -8.35 -15.36
CA LYS A 216 22.13 -9.61 -16.08
C LYS A 216 20.91 -10.34 -15.55
N THR A 217 20.00 -10.68 -16.44
CA THR A 217 18.80 -11.49 -16.12
C THR A 217 18.42 -12.32 -17.33
N ASP A 218 17.91 -13.54 -17.11
CA ASP A 218 17.51 -14.48 -18.18
C ASP A 218 18.62 -14.75 -19.22
N GLY A 219 19.88 -14.72 -18.75
CA GLY A 219 21.05 -14.92 -19.60
C GLY A 219 21.56 -13.69 -20.36
N TRP A 220 20.85 -12.55 -20.28
CA TRP A 220 21.13 -11.35 -21.06
C TRP A 220 21.53 -10.16 -20.21
N TRP A 221 22.37 -9.26 -20.80
CA TRP A 221 22.77 -8.02 -20.18
C TRP A 221 21.87 -6.86 -20.61
N TYR A 222 21.52 -6.01 -19.64
CA TYR A 222 20.74 -4.79 -19.84
C TYR A 222 21.45 -3.62 -19.16
N ARG A 223 21.40 -2.44 -19.77
CA ARG A 223 21.91 -1.20 -19.18
C ARG A 223 20.76 -0.31 -18.75
N LEU A 224 20.73 0.09 -17.48
CA LEU A 224 19.80 1.08 -16.93
C LEU A 224 20.50 2.45 -16.94
N GLY A 225 19.85 3.45 -17.50
CA GLY A 225 20.37 4.80 -17.63
C GLY A 225 20.33 5.63 -16.33
N PRO A 226 20.71 6.90 -16.38
CA PRO A 226 20.72 7.79 -15.23
C PRO A 226 19.32 8.07 -14.66
N ASP A 227 18.28 7.97 -15.46
CA ASP A 227 16.87 8.04 -15.07
C ASP A 227 16.29 6.69 -14.60
N GLY A 228 17.07 5.60 -14.72
CA GLY A 228 16.67 4.22 -14.42
C GLY A 228 16.00 3.49 -15.58
N ARG A 229 15.78 4.16 -16.71
CA ARG A 229 15.18 3.53 -17.90
C ARG A 229 16.16 2.57 -18.57
N MET A 230 15.65 1.44 -19.06
CA MET A 230 16.42 0.52 -19.89
C MET A 230 16.86 1.24 -21.17
N LEU A 231 18.17 1.28 -21.40
CA LEU A 231 18.74 1.85 -22.61
C LEU A 231 18.61 0.87 -23.78
N THR A 232 18.45 1.41 -24.99
CA THR A 232 18.32 0.64 -26.23
C THR A 232 19.04 1.36 -27.37
N GLY A 233 19.33 0.63 -28.46
CA GLY A 233 20.05 1.19 -29.61
C GLY A 233 21.53 1.41 -29.33
N LEU A 234 22.15 2.31 -30.07
CA LEU A 234 23.57 2.66 -29.91
C LEU A 234 23.75 3.51 -28.64
N GLN A 235 24.63 3.05 -27.77
CA GLN A 235 24.95 3.71 -26.50
C GLN A 235 26.45 3.71 -26.29
N GLU A 236 26.97 4.79 -25.71
CA GLU A 236 28.32 4.83 -25.15
C GLU A 236 28.26 4.71 -23.66
N VAL A 237 28.95 3.73 -23.11
CA VAL A 237 28.98 3.46 -21.64
C VAL A 237 30.43 3.21 -21.26
N ASP A 238 30.93 4.02 -20.34
CA ASP A 238 32.31 3.94 -19.81
C ASP A 238 33.38 3.94 -20.96
N GLY A 239 33.17 4.78 -22.00
CA GLY A 239 34.06 4.93 -23.12
C GLY A 239 34.01 3.78 -24.15
N ARG A 240 33.02 2.89 -24.06
CA ARG A 240 32.80 1.80 -25.02
C ARG A 240 31.43 1.91 -25.69
N GLY A 241 31.36 1.59 -26.96
CA GLY A 241 30.12 1.56 -27.74
C GLY A 241 29.37 0.24 -27.54
N TYR A 242 28.08 0.31 -27.40
CA TYR A 242 27.18 -0.85 -27.30
C TYR A 242 25.98 -0.67 -28.23
N CYS A 243 25.53 -1.75 -28.85
CA CYS A 243 24.26 -1.78 -29.54
C CYS A 243 23.26 -2.63 -28.78
N LEU A 244 22.33 -1.98 -28.05
CA LEU A 244 21.40 -2.61 -27.14
C LEU A 244 20.06 -2.90 -27.81
N ASN A 245 19.55 -4.14 -27.67
CA ASN A 245 18.29 -4.57 -28.26
C ASN A 245 17.12 -3.74 -27.74
N PRO A 246 16.28 -3.12 -28.60
CA PRO A 246 15.10 -2.38 -28.18
C PRO A 246 13.95 -3.28 -27.68
N ALA A 247 13.95 -4.56 -28.01
CA ALA A 247 12.91 -5.50 -27.65
C ALA A 247 13.31 -6.29 -26.40
N ARG A 248 12.78 -5.90 -25.23
CA ARG A 248 12.96 -6.65 -23.99
C ARG A 248 12.44 -8.08 -24.15
N GLY A 249 13.26 -9.08 -23.78
CA GLY A 249 12.86 -10.49 -23.67
C GLY A 249 12.90 -11.30 -24.95
N THR A 250 13.26 -10.73 -26.09
CA THR A 250 13.37 -11.49 -27.34
C THR A 250 14.78 -11.97 -27.62
N VAL A 251 15.76 -11.09 -27.54
CA VAL A 251 17.19 -11.41 -27.58
C VAL A 251 17.85 -10.33 -26.73
N GLY A 252 18.33 -10.66 -25.54
CA GLY A 252 18.80 -9.64 -24.62
C GLY A 252 20.10 -9.01 -25.03
N GLY A 253 20.36 -7.83 -24.51
CA GLY A 253 21.63 -7.15 -24.46
C GLY A 253 22.04 -6.46 -25.77
N VAL A 254 22.61 -7.16 -26.70
CA VAL A 254 23.15 -6.56 -27.90
C VAL A 254 22.22 -6.75 -29.11
N TYR A 255 21.87 -5.68 -29.76
CA TYR A 255 21.06 -5.64 -30.99
C TYR A 255 21.93 -5.21 -32.15
N VAL A 256 21.96 -6.00 -33.21
CA VAL A 256 22.57 -5.63 -34.47
C VAL A 256 21.47 -5.22 -35.45
N PRO A 257 21.41 -3.95 -35.87
CA PRO A 257 20.42 -3.52 -36.86
C PRO A 257 20.55 -4.34 -38.16
N GLU A 258 19.41 -4.59 -38.79
CA GLU A 258 19.40 -5.31 -40.09
C GLU A 258 20.27 -4.60 -41.09
N GLY A 259 21.23 -5.34 -41.70
CA GLY A 259 22.20 -4.80 -42.66
C GLY A 259 23.42 -4.12 -42.04
N ALA A 260 23.58 -4.08 -40.70
CA ALA A 260 24.78 -3.58 -40.05
C ALA A 260 25.74 -4.73 -39.70
N CYS A 261 27.04 -4.55 -40.00
CA CYS A 261 28.09 -5.42 -39.48
C CYS A 261 28.71 -4.73 -38.25
N ILE A 262 28.44 -5.27 -37.04
CA ILE A 262 29.00 -4.77 -35.80
C ILE A 262 29.88 -5.86 -35.24
N ILE A 263 31.15 -5.54 -34.98
CA ILE A 263 32.09 -6.42 -34.31
C ILE A 263 32.06 -6.07 -32.82
N THR A 264 31.80 -7.07 -31.97
CA THR A 264 31.74 -6.90 -30.53
C THR A 264 32.75 -7.80 -29.83
N ASP A 265 33.20 -7.37 -28.65
CA ASP A 265 33.92 -8.24 -27.73
C ASP A 265 33.01 -9.31 -27.11
N GLU A 266 33.57 -10.18 -26.28
CA GLU A 266 32.84 -11.25 -25.56
C GLU A 266 31.73 -10.75 -24.63
N ASN A 267 31.76 -9.48 -24.25
CA ASN A 267 30.77 -8.80 -23.38
C ASN A 267 29.75 -7.99 -24.16
N GLY A 268 29.83 -8.02 -25.52
CA GLY A 268 28.92 -7.28 -26.39
C GLY A 268 29.26 -5.81 -26.58
N ALA A 269 30.43 -5.34 -26.16
CA ALA A 269 30.91 -4.01 -26.50
C ALA A 269 31.37 -3.96 -27.94
N ILE A 270 31.07 -2.87 -28.68
CA ILE A 270 31.51 -2.64 -30.05
C ILE A 270 33.03 -2.37 -30.02
N LEU A 271 33.77 -3.12 -30.84
CA LEU A 271 35.21 -2.94 -30.99
C LEU A 271 35.54 -1.76 -31.90
#